data_4b36c1e4d633e6c3a6ef7fc2c1d46cd0
#
_entry.id   4b36c1e4d633e6c3a6ef7fc2c1d46cd0
#
_cell.length_a   1.000
_cell.length_b   1.000
_cell.length_c   1.000
_cell.angle_alpha   90.00
_cell.angle_beta   90.00
_cell.angle_gamma   90.00
#
_symmetry.space_group_name_H-M   'P 1'
#
loop_
_entity.id
_entity.type
_entity.pdbx_description
1 polymer ?
#
loop_
_entity_poly.entity_id
_entity_poly.type
_entity_poly.pdbx_seq_one_letter_code
_entity_poly.pdbx_strand_id
1 'polypeptide(L)'
;PWAVIGTNATEGEVGFSAHVSRAATQDYSLNTMGVAFAFNDRLEISLPRQDFDASPTTALNGLGFAVQNGQRVKMDVLGVKVKVAGDAVLDSDSWMPQIAVGVEHKSVDAGSIKPVLDFLGAKTSGTDVYVSATKLLLAQSVLVNGTLRYTNANQNGLVGFGSKAPGTNEGSWVPEVSVAYLLRKNLAIGAEYRAKPNNLRALGQASGLGEGLQEDAWKDLFVAWAPNKHS
;
A
#
# COMPACT_ATOMS: atom_id res chain seq x y z
N PRO A 1 -5.10 -0.72 -3.17
CA PRO A 1 -5.94 -1.89 -2.80
C PRO A 1 -6.89 -2.27 -3.92
N TRP A 2 -7.26 -3.55 -3.97
CA TRP A 2 -8.22 -4.10 -4.91
C TRP A 2 -9.59 -4.22 -4.25
N ALA A 3 -10.67 -4.08 -5.04
CA ALA A 3 -12.04 -4.25 -4.52
C ALA A 3 -12.36 -5.71 -4.18
N VAL A 4 -11.60 -6.64 -4.73
CA VAL A 4 -11.75 -8.08 -4.47
C VAL A 4 -11.46 -8.37 -2.99
N ILE A 5 -12.26 -9.24 -2.39
CA ILE A 5 -11.98 -9.80 -1.06
C ILE A 5 -10.84 -10.82 -1.19
N GLY A 6 -9.76 -10.62 -0.45
CA GLY A 6 -8.49 -11.36 -0.59
C GLY A 6 -8.47 -12.76 0.00
N THR A 7 -9.63 -13.26 0.42
CA THR A 7 -9.81 -14.64 0.89
C THR A 7 -10.88 -15.29 0.02
N ASN A 8 -10.77 -16.51 -0.35
CA ASN A 8 -11.75 -17.19 -1.22
C ASN A 8 -13.11 -17.49 -0.53
N ALA A 9 -13.54 -16.68 0.45
CA ALA A 9 -14.82 -16.83 1.12
C ALA A 9 -15.97 -16.49 0.17
N THR A 10 -16.96 -17.35 0.10
CA THR A 10 -18.23 -17.13 -0.59
C THR A 10 -19.33 -16.73 0.39
N GLU A 11 -20.56 -16.58 -0.08
CA GLU A 11 -21.71 -16.25 0.77
C GLU A 11 -21.91 -17.32 1.86
N GLY A 12 -22.06 -16.89 3.10
CA GLY A 12 -22.21 -17.78 4.27
C GLY A 12 -20.89 -18.33 4.83
N GLU A 13 -19.74 -18.02 4.22
CA GLU A 13 -18.45 -18.57 4.63
C GLU A 13 -17.56 -17.53 5.33
N VAL A 14 -16.61 -18.07 6.11
CA VAL A 14 -15.48 -17.31 6.66
C VAL A 14 -14.23 -17.75 5.91
N GLY A 15 -13.53 -16.79 5.32
CA GLY A 15 -12.27 -17.01 4.64
C GLY A 15 -11.08 -16.53 5.47
N PHE A 16 -9.94 -17.16 5.25
CA PHE A 16 -8.67 -16.78 5.86
C PHE A 16 -7.57 -16.80 4.80
N SER A 17 -6.70 -15.81 4.82
CA SER A 17 -5.48 -15.81 4.05
C SER A 17 -4.30 -15.34 4.89
N ALA A 18 -3.11 -15.85 4.57
CA ALA A 18 -1.86 -15.37 5.13
C ALA A 18 -0.84 -15.21 4.01
N HIS A 19 0.03 -14.21 4.13
CA HIS A 19 1.07 -13.96 3.15
C HIS A 19 2.38 -13.57 3.83
N VAL A 20 3.47 -13.89 3.15
CA VAL A 20 4.81 -13.40 3.45
C VAL A 20 5.42 -12.98 2.12
N SER A 21 5.99 -11.79 2.07
CA SER A 21 6.70 -11.31 0.90
C SER A 21 8.00 -10.61 1.27
N ARG A 22 8.93 -10.57 0.33
CA ARG A 22 10.18 -9.83 0.44
C ARG A 22 10.48 -9.14 -0.87
N ALA A 23 10.71 -7.84 -0.78
CA ALA A 23 11.29 -7.04 -1.85
C ALA A 23 12.70 -6.63 -1.43
N ALA A 24 13.68 -6.81 -2.30
CA ALA A 24 15.06 -6.41 -2.03
C ALA A 24 15.60 -5.65 -3.23
N THR A 25 16.22 -4.50 -2.94
CA THR A 25 17.00 -3.71 -3.90
C THR A 25 18.47 -3.79 -3.50
N GLN A 26 19.32 -3.04 -4.20
CA GLN A 26 20.74 -2.99 -3.87
C GLN A 26 20.99 -2.52 -2.43
N ASP A 27 20.26 -1.51 -1.96
CA ASP A 27 20.54 -0.81 -0.69
C ASP A 27 19.46 -1.04 0.38
N TYR A 28 18.26 -1.50 0.00
CA TYR A 28 17.12 -1.59 0.88
C TYR A 28 16.39 -2.92 0.75
N SER A 29 15.73 -3.34 1.81
CA SER A 29 14.80 -4.46 1.73
C SER A 29 13.53 -4.20 2.54
N LEU A 30 12.42 -4.73 2.04
CA LEU A 30 11.12 -4.71 2.69
C LEU A 30 10.62 -6.13 2.85
N ASN A 31 10.38 -6.55 4.08
CA ASN A 31 9.68 -7.77 4.38
C ASN A 31 8.25 -7.42 4.78
N THR A 32 7.29 -8.14 4.26
CA THR A 32 5.88 -7.98 4.62
C THR A 32 5.32 -9.33 5.03
N MET A 33 4.56 -9.34 6.11
CA MET A 33 3.77 -10.49 6.53
C MET A 33 2.38 -10.01 6.95
N GLY A 34 1.37 -10.80 6.73
CA GLY A 34 0.02 -10.41 7.13
C GLY A 34 -0.96 -11.56 7.08
N VAL A 35 -2.07 -11.33 7.76
CA VAL A 35 -3.23 -12.20 7.76
C VAL A 35 -4.46 -11.39 7.40
N ALA A 36 -5.42 -12.02 6.76
CA ALA A 36 -6.72 -11.44 6.52
C ALA A 36 -7.83 -12.46 6.78
N PHE A 37 -8.92 -11.96 7.30
CA PHE A 37 -10.16 -12.69 7.53
C PHE A 37 -11.27 -12.05 6.72
N ALA A 38 -12.08 -12.84 6.05
CA ALA A 38 -13.23 -12.34 5.32
C ALA A 38 -14.50 -13.06 5.74
N PHE A 39 -15.60 -12.33 5.63
CA PHE A 39 -16.94 -12.78 5.97
C PHE A 39 -17.87 -12.52 4.79
N ASN A 40 -18.54 -13.56 4.31
CA ASN A 40 -19.55 -13.50 3.26
C ASN A 40 -19.10 -12.83 1.96
N ASP A 41 -17.83 -12.97 1.56
CA ASP A 41 -17.27 -12.25 0.41
C ASP A 41 -17.60 -10.73 0.41
N ARG A 42 -17.81 -10.14 1.58
CA ARG A 42 -18.19 -8.73 1.73
C ARG A 42 -17.32 -7.93 2.68
N LEU A 43 -16.99 -8.49 3.83
CA LEU A 43 -16.18 -7.83 4.85
C LEU A 43 -14.81 -8.51 4.92
N GLU A 44 -13.74 -7.73 4.86
CA GLU A 44 -12.38 -8.18 5.10
C GLU A 44 -11.74 -7.36 6.21
N ILE A 45 -11.10 -8.04 7.16
CA ILE A 45 -10.25 -7.45 8.19
C ILE A 45 -8.84 -7.97 7.97
N SER A 46 -7.88 -7.09 7.86
CA SER A 46 -6.48 -7.43 7.58
C SER A 46 -5.51 -6.82 8.60
N LEU A 47 -4.45 -7.56 8.90
CA LEU A 47 -3.41 -7.21 9.85
C LEU A 47 -2.02 -7.43 9.23
N PRO A 48 -1.61 -6.64 8.25
CA PRO A 48 -0.27 -6.71 7.71
C PRO A 48 0.74 -5.94 8.58
N ARG A 49 1.95 -6.50 8.67
CA ARG A 49 3.14 -5.86 9.21
C ARG A 49 4.19 -5.74 8.12
N GLN A 50 4.77 -4.56 8.01
CA GLN A 50 5.91 -4.27 7.16
C GLN A 50 7.15 -4.04 8.02
N ASP A 51 8.28 -4.55 7.57
CA ASP A 51 9.58 -4.39 8.20
C ASP A 51 10.59 -3.97 7.14
N PHE A 52 10.88 -2.67 7.12
CA PHE A 52 11.74 -2.02 6.14
C PHE A 52 13.15 -1.87 6.72
N ASP A 53 14.13 -2.44 6.02
CA ASP A 53 15.53 -2.23 6.30
C ASP A 53 16.01 -0.96 5.60
N ALA A 54 16.28 0.07 6.38
CA ALA A 54 16.70 1.39 5.90
C ALA A 54 18.24 1.55 5.83
N SER A 55 19.00 0.47 5.87
CA SER A 55 20.45 0.50 5.65
C SER A 55 20.79 0.70 4.16
N PRO A 56 21.84 1.47 3.82
CA PRO A 56 22.72 2.24 4.68
C PRO A 56 22.20 3.67 4.92
N THR A 57 22.20 4.12 6.16
CA THR A 57 21.67 5.44 6.57
C THR A 57 22.75 6.53 6.65
N THR A 58 23.88 6.34 5.98
CA THR A 58 25.03 7.27 6.02
C THR A 58 24.67 8.70 5.61
N ALA A 59 23.72 8.87 4.67
CA ALA A 59 23.27 10.20 4.25
C ALA A 59 22.61 10.98 5.40
N LEU A 60 21.79 10.31 6.23
CA LEU A 60 21.15 10.93 7.38
C LEU A 60 22.15 11.30 8.47
N ASN A 61 23.17 10.46 8.68
CA ASN A 61 24.27 10.77 9.59
C ASN A 61 25.07 12.00 9.14
N GLY A 62 25.27 12.17 7.83
CA GLY A 62 25.87 13.37 7.23
C GLY A 62 25.06 14.64 7.47
N LEU A 63 23.75 14.53 7.73
CA LEU A 63 22.86 15.64 8.10
C LEU A 63 22.79 15.85 9.64
N GLY A 64 23.60 15.16 10.41
CA GLY A 64 23.66 15.29 11.88
C GLY A 64 22.66 14.42 12.66
N PHE A 65 21.96 13.50 11.99
CA PHE A 65 21.12 12.52 12.67
C PHE A 65 21.94 11.28 13.04
N ALA A 66 21.95 10.90 14.31
CA ALA A 66 22.65 9.69 14.77
C ALA A 66 21.80 8.44 14.46
N VAL A 67 21.74 8.05 13.19
CA VAL A 67 21.00 6.86 12.74
C VAL A 67 21.94 5.66 12.68
N GLN A 68 21.54 4.56 13.31
CA GLN A 68 22.34 3.34 13.39
C GLN A 68 22.32 2.59 12.04
N ASN A 69 23.44 1.97 11.68
CA ASN A 69 23.49 1.03 10.56
C ASN A 69 22.56 -0.17 10.84
N GLY A 70 21.89 -0.66 9.82
CA GLY A 70 20.93 -1.76 9.96
C GLY A 70 19.61 -1.35 10.61
N GLN A 71 19.31 -0.04 10.61
CA GLN A 71 18.06 0.47 11.15
C GLN A 71 16.85 -0.11 10.41
N ARG A 72 15.91 -0.59 11.18
CA ARG A 72 14.64 -1.11 10.66
C ARG A 72 13.49 -0.19 11.07
N VAL A 73 12.61 0.06 10.12
CA VAL A 73 11.33 0.75 10.34
C VAL A 73 10.22 -0.30 10.25
N LYS A 74 9.42 -0.40 11.28
CA LYS A 74 8.29 -1.35 11.29
C LYS A 74 6.99 -0.59 11.21
N MET A 75 6.07 -1.08 10.43
CA MET A 75 4.73 -0.51 10.31
C MET A 75 3.68 -1.60 10.46
N ASP A 76 2.82 -1.43 11.45
CA ASP A 76 1.63 -2.25 11.64
C ASP A 76 0.44 -1.56 11.00
N VAL A 77 -0.41 -2.34 10.33
CA VAL A 77 -1.61 -1.85 9.68
C VAL A 77 -2.81 -2.65 10.18
N LEU A 78 -3.88 -1.95 10.50
CA LEU A 78 -5.21 -2.53 10.66
C LEU A 78 -6.07 -2.06 9.50
N GLY A 79 -6.44 -2.98 8.64
CA GLY A 79 -7.30 -2.72 7.47
C GLY A 79 -8.71 -3.29 7.67
N VAL A 80 -9.70 -2.52 7.27
CA VAL A 80 -11.10 -2.97 7.14
C VAL A 80 -11.58 -2.58 5.76
N LYS A 81 -12.10 -3.54 5.01
CA LYS A 81 -12.63 -3.34 3.66
C LYS A 81 -14.02 -3.96 3.55
N VAL A 82 -14.94 -3.22 2.95
CA VAL A 82 -16.31 -3.67 2.69
C VAL A 82 -16.58 -3.59 1.19
N LYS A 83 -16.94 -4.70 0.57
CA LYS A 83 -17.45 -4.75 -0.79
C LYS A 83 -18.89 -4.27 -0.78
N VAL A 84 -19.15 -3.15 -1.42
CA VAL A 84 -20.45 -2.47 -1.41
C VAL A 84 -21.30 -2.79 -2.65
N ALA A 85 -20.67 -3.16 -3.76
CA ALA A 85 -21.35 -3.51 -5.01
C ALA A 85 -20.52 -4.47 -5.87
N GLY A 86 -21.20 -5.13 -6.80
CA GLY A 86 -20.64 -6.08 -7.76
C GLY A 86 -20.50 -7.49 -7.17
N ASP A 87 -20.77 -8.48 -8.01
CA ASP A 87 -20.61 -9.90 -7.68
C ASP A 87 -19.14 -10.35 -7.85
N ALA A 88 -18.88 -11.64 -7.63
CA ALA A 88 -17.52 -12.18 -7.77
C ALA A 88 -16.93 -11.84 -9.15
N VAL A 89 -15.63 -11.59 -9.19
CA VAL A 89 -14.91 -11.16 -10.42
C VAL A 89 -15.12 -12.12 -11.60
N LEU A 90 -15.39 -13.38 -11.31
CA LEU A 90 -15.64 -14.43 -12.30
C LEU A 90 -17.10 -14.57 -12.73
N ASP A 91 -18.08 -13.98 -12.02
CA ASP A 91 -19.51 -13.98 -12.38
C ASP A 91 -19.82 -12.81 -13.33
N SER A 92 -19.22 -12.80 -14.48
CA SER A 92 -18.84 -11.58 -15.18
C SER A 92 -19.72 -11.19 -16.37
N ASP A 93 -20.93 -11.71 -16.52
CA ASP A 93 -21.88 -11.17 -17.49
C ASP A 93 -22.44 -9.80 -17.10
N SER A 94 -22.21 -9.38 -15.86
CA SER A 94 -22.53 -8.03 -15.40
C SER A 94 -21.48 -7.02 -15.85
N TRP A 95 -21.92 -5.89 -16.43
CA TRP A 95 -21.06 -4.75 -16.71
C TRP A 95 -20.52 -4.06 -15.43
N MET A 96 -21.18 -4.28 -14.28
CA MET A 96 -20.87 -3.70 -12.99
C MET A 96 -19.50 -4.19 -12.48
N PRO A 97 -18.54 -3.29 -12.16
CA PRO A 97 -17.33 -3.69 -11.45
C PRO A 97 -17.64 -4.05 -9.99
N GLN A 98 -16.77 -4.81 -9.37
CA GLN A 98 -16.75 -4.87 -7.92
C GLN A 98 -16.33 -3.51 -7.37
N ILE A 99 -17.05 -3.00 -6.37
CA ILE A 99 -16.71 -1.75 -5.69
C ILE A 99 -16.57 -2.04 -4.20
N ALA A 100 -15.46 -1.61 -3.63
CA ALA A 100 -15.20 -1.71 -2.21
C ALA A 100 -14.77 -0.35 -1.63
N VAL A 101 -15.13 -0.14 -0.38
CA VAL A 101 -14.62 0.96 0.44
C VAL A 101 -13.81 0.39 1.59
N GLY A 102 -12.77 1.10 2.01
CA GLY A 102 -11.96 0.62 3.10
C GLY A 102 -11.24 1.72 3.87
N VAL A 103 -10.78 1.32 5.04
CA VAL A 103 -10.00 2.14 5.97
C VAL A 103 -8.76 1.35 6.36
N GLU A 104 -7.61 2.02 6.41
CA GLU A 104 -6.36 1.46 6.90
C GLU A 104 -5.80 2.38 7.99
N HIS A 105 -5.75 1.91 9.23
CA HIS A 105 -5.01 2.58 10.29
C HIS A 105 -3.59 2.03 10.35
N LYS A 106 -2.61 2.91 10.26
CA LYS A 106 -1.19 2.57 10.20
C LYS A 106 -0.45 3.16 11.39
N SER A 107 0.45 2.37 11.98
CA SER A 107 1.30 2.78 13.10
C SER A 107 2.74 2.40 12.82
N VAL A 108 3.66 3.34 12.98
CA VAL A 108 5.08 3.20 12.64
C VAL A 108 5.93 3.20 13.90
N ASP A 109 6.71 2.15 14.08
CA ASP A 109 7.89 2.13 14.95
C ASP A 109 9.11 2.53 14.13
N ALA A 110 9.50 3.77 14.26
CA ALA A 110 10.59 4.38 13.48
C ALA A 110 11.99 4.05 14.04
N GLY A 111 12.08 3.43 15.22
CA GLY A 111 13.38 3.12 15.84
C GLY A 111 14.32 4.33 15.90
N SER A 112 15.56 4.20 15.47
CA SER A 112 16.55 5.28 15.50
C SER A 112 16.34 6.39 14.45
N ILE A 113 15.40 6.24 13.49
CA ILE A 113 15.01 7.35 12.61
C ILE A 113 13.90 8.23 13.20
N LYS A 114 13.42 7.93 14.41
CA LYS A 114 12.41 8.77 15.06
C LYS A 114 12.80 10.24 15.16
N PRO A 115 14.05 10.62 15.49
CA PRO A 115 14.47 12.03 15.47
C PRO A 115 14.32 12.70 14.09
N VAL A 116 14.46 11.93 13.00
CA VAL A 116 14.20 12.44 11.64
C VAL A 116 12.74 12.74 11.44
N LEU A 117 11.84 11.83 11.86
CA LEU A 117 10.39 12.07 11.78
C LEU A 117 9.99 13.29 12.63
N ASP A 118 10.54 13.42 13.83
CA ASP A 118 10.29 14.57 14.71
C ASP A 118 10.77 15.89 14.08
N PHE A 119 11.95 15.88 13.44
CA PHE A 119 12.46 17.02 12.68
C PHE A 119 11.54 17.41 11.51
N LEU A 120 11.02 16.43 10.78
CA LEU A 120 10.07 16.64 9.70
C LEU A 120 8.68 17.07 10.20
N GLY A 121 8.38 16.85 11.49
CA GLY A 121 7.05 17.04 12.06
C GLY A 121 6.05 15.98 11.61
N ALA A 122 6.55 14.82 11.16
CA ALA A 122 5.71 13.70 10.72
C ALA A 122 5.22 12.90 11.93
N LYS A 123 3.93 12.56 11.91
CA LYS A 123 3.31 11.71 12.95
C LYS A 123 3.68 10.25 12.70
N THR A 124 3.72 9.46 13.76
CA THR A 124 4.01 8.01 13.68
C THR A 124 2.76 7.16 13.42
N SER A 125 1.60 7.77 13.30
CA SER A 125 0.36 7.06 12.94
C SER A 125 -0.53 7.92 12.06
N GLY A 126 -1.33 7.26 11.24
CA GLY A 126 -2.28 7.90 10.34
C GLY A 126 -3.34 6.93 9.86
N THR A 127 -4.36 7.46 9.22
CA THR A 127 -5.48 6.67 8.70
C THR A 127 -5.74 7.07 7.26
N ASP A 128 -5.74 6.06 6.39
CA ASP A 128 -6.14 6.20 5.00
C ASP A 128 -7.58 5.71 4.84
N VAL A 129 -8.32 6.36 3.97
CA VAL A 129 -9.61 5.86 3.48
C VAL A 129 -9.54 5.72 1.97
N TYR A 130 -10.24 4.75 1.40
CA TYR A 130 -10.21 4.54 -0.04
C TYR A 130 -11.52 4.00 -0.59
N VAL A 131 -11.73 4.24 -1.86
CA VAL A 131 -12.71 3.52 -2.70
C VAL A 131 -11.95 2.85 -3.84
N SER A 132 -12.30 1.60 -4.12
CA SER A 132 -11.65 0.78 -5.14
C SER A 132 -12.69 0.15 -6.04
N ALA A 133 -12.39 0.05 -7.33
CA ALA A 133 -13.22 -0.62 -8.33
C ALA A 133 -12.37 -1.61 -9.12
N THR A 134 -12.80 -2.87 -9.19
CA THR A 134 -12.08 -3.95 -9.89
C THR A 134 -13.01 -4.62 -10.89
N LYS A 135 -12.52 -4.84 -12.12
CA LYS A 135 -13.26 -5.51 -13.18
C LYS A 135 -12.37 -6.47 -13.95
N LEU A 136 -12.84 -7.70 -14.10
CA LEU A 136 -12.28 -8.66 -15.05
C LEU A 136 -13.05 -8.56 -16.38
N LEU A 137 -12.35 -8.22 -17.45
CA LEU A 137 -12.83 -8.22 -18.82
C LEU A 137 -12.48 -9.58 -19.43
N LEU A 138 -13.38 -10.56 -19.26
CA LEU A 138 -13.11 -11.97 -19.63
C LEU A 138 -12.78 -12.13 -21.11
N ALA A 139 -13.54 -11.49 -22.00
CA ALA A 139 -13.33 -11.58 -23.44
C ALA A 139 -11.92 -11.11 -23.87
N GLN A 140 -11.34 -10.18 -23.12
CA GLN A 140 -10.00 -9.63 -23.35
C GLN A 140 -8.93 -10.28 -22.46
N SER A 141 -9.33 -11.10 -21.50
CA SER A 141 -8.43 -11.67 -20.47
C SER A 141 -7.68 -10.57 -19.69
N VAL A 142 -8.32 -9.43 -19.42
CA VAL A 142 -7.73 -8.27 -18.75
C VAL A 142 -8.44 -8.02 -17.44
N LEU A 143 -7.66 -7.91 -16.36
CA LEU A 143 -8.12 -7.46 -15.04
C LEU A 143 -7.67 -6.02 -14.85
N VAL A 144 -8.61 -5.13 -14.54
CA VAL A 144 -8.35 -3.71 -14.25
C VAL A 144 -8.80 -3.37 -12.84
N ASN A 145 -8.01 -2.54 -12.17
CA ASN A 145 -8.37 -1.97 -10.88
C ASN A 145 -8.05 -0.49 -10.86
N GLY A 146 -8.96 0.30 -10.31
CA GLY A 146 -8.75 1.71 -9.99
C GLY A 146 -9.10 1.97 -8.55
N THR A 147 -8.26 2.74 -7.85
CA THR A 147 -8.47 3.12 -6.45
C THR A 147 -8.24 4.61 -6.30
N LEU A 148 -9.09 5.26 -5.53
CA LEU A 148 -8.89 6.62 -5.07
C LEU A 148 -8.72 6.56 -3.55
N ARG A 149 -7.55 6.99 -3.06
CA ARG A 149 -7.16 6.95 -1.65
C ARG A 149 -7.02 8.36 -1.11
N TYR A 150 -7.60 8.62 0.05
CA TYR A 150 -7.37 9.82 0.84
C TYR A 150 -6.32 9.53 1.91
N THR A 151 -5.17 10.19 1.84
CA THR A 151 -4.02 9.90 2.69
C THR A 151 -3.11 11.11 2.88
N ASN A 152 -2.42 11.18 4.01
CA ASN A 152 -1.27 12.06 4.24
C ASN A 152 0.00 11.25 4.54
N ALA A 153 0.04 9.99 4.17
CA ALA A 153 1.15 9.09 4.41
C ALA A 153 2.38 9.42 3.56
N ASN A 154 3.54 9.60 4.19
CA ASN A 154 4.84 9.74 3.51
C ASN A 154 5.38 8.34 3.21
N GLN A 155 5.82 8.09 1.97
CA GLN A 155 6.28 6.77 1.52
C GLN A 155 5.33 5.63 1.95
N ASN A 156 4.03 5.81 1.68
CA ASN A 156 2.94 4.89 2.08
C ASN A 156 2.81 4.68 3.60
N GLY A 157 3.40 5.55 4.41
CA GLY A 157 3.39 5.53 5.87
C GLY A 157 4.73 5.20 6.52
N LEU A 158 5.68 4.58 5.81
CA LEU A 158 6.98 4.18 6.38
C LEU A 158 7.80 5.37 6.91
N VAL A 159 7.61 6.56 6.35
CA VAL A 159 8.26 7.81 6.79
C VAL A 159 7.26 8.72 7.54
N GLY A 160 6.30 8.08 8.22
CA GLY A 160 5.28 8.78 9.00
C GLY A 160 4.20 9.46 8.17
N PHE A 161 3.48 10.40 8.78
CA PHE A 161 2.25 10.99 8.22
C PHE A 161 2.28 12.52 8.36
N GLY A 162 2.05 13.21 7.23
CA GLY A 162 2.10 14.66 7.17
C GLY A 162 3.50 15.23 7.42
N SER A 163 3.57 16.51 7.69
CA SER A 163 4.81 17.20 8.05
C SER A 163 4.52 18.52 8.78
N LYS A 164 5.57 19.23 9.21
CA LYS A 164 5.45 20.57 9.78
C LYS A 164 5.13 21.66 8.73
N ALA A 165 5.13 21.34 7.43
CA ALA A 165 4.74 22.29 6.41
C ALA A 165 3.22 22.53 6.45
N PRO A 166 2.75 23.77 6.21
CA PRO A 166 1.32 24.07 6.21
C PRO A 166 0.54 23.22 5.20
N GLY A 167 -0.64 22.73 5.58
CA GLY A 167 -1.54 21.97 4.72
C GLY A 167 -1.18 20.47 4.53
N THR A 168 -0.06 20.00 5.06
CA THR A 168 0.39 18.63 4.84
C THR A 168 -0.12 17.61 5.88
N ASN A 169 -0.73 18.09 6.97
CA ASN A 169 -1.37 17.23 7.96
C ASN A 169 -2.77 16.77 7.55
N GLU A 170 -3.37 17.45 6.59
CA GLU A 170 -4.60 17.03 5.93
C GLU A 170 -4.27 16.00 4.84
N GLY A 171 -5.18 15.07 4.61
CA GLY A 171 -5.02 14.10 3.53
C GLY A 171 -5.24 14.75 2.16
N SER A 172 -4.70 14.10 1.15
CA SER A 172 -4.98 14.40 -0.25
C SER A 172 -5.48 13.15 -0.97
N TRP A 173 -6.31 13.36 -2.00
CA TRP A 173 -6.78 12.26 -2.84
C TRP A 173 -5.70 11.90 -3.85
N VAL A 174 -5.28 10.63 -3.84
CA VAL A 174 -4.27 10.10 -4.76
C VAL A 174 -4.80 8.87 -5.50
N PRO A 175 -4.59 8.77 -6.82
CA PRO A 175 -5.03 7.62 -7.60
C PRO A 175 -4.03 6.47 -7.53
N GLU A 176 -4.58 5.24 -7.59
CA GLU A 176 -3.84 4.01 -7.83
C GLU A 176 -4.52 3.26 -8.99
N VAL A 177 -3.75 2.68 -9.88
CA VAL A 177 -4.25 1.91 -11.04
C VAL A 177 -3.41 0.67 -11.20
N SER A 178 -4.07 -0.47 -11.43
CA SER A 178 -3.43 -1.73 -11.75
C SER A 178 -4.11 -2.36 -12.96
N VAL A 179 -3.31 -2.93 -13.85
CA VAL A 179 -3.80 -3.69 -15.01
C VAL A 179 -3.03 -4.99 -15.10
N ALA A 180 -3.74 -6.10 -15.25
CA ALA A 180 -3.12 -7.41 -15.45
C ALA A 180 -3.73 -8.11 -16.66
N TYR A 181 -2.88 -8.74 -17.47
CA TYR A 181 -3.27 -9.57 -18.59
C TYR A 181 -3.08 -11.04 -18.21
N LEU A 182 -4.15 -11.83 -18.32
CA LEU A 182 -4.13 -13.25 -18.01
C LEU A 182 -3.60 -14.03 -19.24
N LEU A 183 -2.35 -14.41 -19.19
CA LEU A 183 -1.71 -15.28 -20.21
C LEU A 183 -2.31 -16.69 -20.20
N ARG A 184 -2.71 -17.15 -19.01
CA ARG A 184 -3.37 -18.42 -18.73
C ARG A 184 -4.27 -18.26 -17.50
N LYS A 185 -5.11 -19.26 -17.21
CA LYS A 185 -5.98 -19.27 -16.02
C LYS A 185 -5.21 -19.08 -14.69
N ASN A 186 -3.93 -19.41 -14.67
CA ASN A 186 -3.07 -19.37 -13.49
C ASN A 186 -1.80 -18.54 -13.67
N LEU A 187 -1.71 -17.72 -14.71
CA LEU A 187 -0.54 -16.89 -15.00
C LEU A 187 -0.99 -15.54 -15.55
N ALA A 188 -0.60 -14.48 -14.88
CA ALA A 188 -0.85 -13.11 -15.32
C ALA A 188 0.44 -12.28 -15.30
N ILE A 189 0.50 -11.29 -16.19
CA ILE A 189 1.50 -10.22 -16.14
C ILE A 189 0.76 -8.90 -16.00
N GLY A 190 1.33 -7.95 -15.29
CA GLY A 190 0.65 -6.68 -15.08
C GLY A 190 1.59 -5.54 -14.73
N ALA A 191 0.98 -4.37 -14.62
CA ALA A 191 1.63 -3.13 -14.23
C ALA A 191 0.77 -2.42 -13.19
N GLU A 192 1.44 -1.73 -12.27
CA GLU A 192 0.79 -0.92 -11.25
C GLU A 192 1.37 0.50 -11.24
N TYR A 193 0.52 1.44 -10.93
CA TYR A 193 0.85 2.83 -10.67
C TYR A 193 0.17 3.26 -9.38
N ARG A 194 0.94 3.88 -8.47
CA ARG A 194 0.43 4.45 -7.23
C ARG A 194 1.00 5.84 -7.04
N ALA A 195 0.14 6.84 -7.08
CA ALA A 195 0.50 8.20 -6.69
C ALA A 195 0.70 8.27 -5.17
N LYS A 196 1.52 9.23 -4.73
CA LYS A 196 1.77 9.53 -3.33
C LYS A 196 1.54 11.02 -3.07
N PRO A 197 1.07 11.42 -1.87
CA PRO A 197 1.09 12.82 -1.48
C PRO A 197 2.54 13.29 -1.36
N ASN A 198 2.78 14.57 -1.66
CA ASN A 198 4.13 15.14 -1.66
C ASN A 198 4.32 16.10 -0.47
N ASN A 199 4.10 15.58 0.75
CA ASN A 199 4.04 16.38 1.97
C ASN A 199 5.39 16.97 2.39
N LEU A 200 6.50 16.35 1.97
CA LEU A 200 7.84 16.73 2.39
C LEU A 200 8.56 17.66 1.41
N ARG A 201 8.01 17.90 0.20
CA ARG A 201 8.64 18.71 -0.84
C ARG A 201 8.95 20.12 -0.38
N ALA A 202 7.97 20.79 0.25
CA ALA A 202 8.15 22.18 0.73
C ALA A 202 9.24 22.29 1.80
N LEU A 203 9.36 21.27 2.67
CA LEU A 203 10.44 21.20 3.66
C LEU A 203 11.79 20.98 3.01
N GLY A 204 11.87 20.12 1.99
CA GLY A 204 13.12 19.92 1.22
C GLY A 204 13.61 21.21 0.62
N GLN A 205 12.73 21.99 -0.01
CA GLN A 205 13.05 23.29 -0.59
C GLN A 205 13.48 24.31 0.48
N ALA A 206 12.75 24.39 1.59
CA ALA A 206 13.05 25.34 2.67
C ALA A 206 14.33 25.01 3.47
N SER A 207 14.72 23.73 3.52
CA SER A 207 15.92 23.27 4.25
C SER A 207 17.18 23.17 3.38
N GLY A 208 17.10 23.59 2.12
CA GLY A 208 18.25 23.53 1.20
C GLY A 208 18.52 22.13 0.61
N LEU A 209 17.63 21.15 0.88
CA LEU A 209 17.71 19.80 0.31
C LEU A 209 17.11 19.72 -1.10
N GLY A 210 16.54 20.82 -1.61
CA GLY A 210 15.93 20.88 -2.93
C GLY A 210 14.79 19.86 -3.09
N GLU A 211 14.90 19.04 -4.12
CA GLU A 211 13.93 17.96 -4.41
C GLU A 211 14.25 16.66 -3.66
N GLY A 212 15.26 16.61 -2.79
CA GLY A 212 15.68 15.41 -2.07
C GLY A 212 14.63 14.80 -1.14
N LEU A 213 13.59 15.56 -0.78
CA LEU A 213 12.44 15.08 -0.01
C LEU A 213 11.15 14.97 -0.84
N GLN A 214 11.24 15.11 -2.16
CA GLN A 214 10.10 14.90 -3.05
C GLN A 214 9.79 13.40 -3.17
N GLU A 215 8.51 13.08 -3.22
CA GLU A 215 8.04 11.72 -3.41
C GLU A 215 7.56 11.49 -4.84
N ASP A 216 8.16 10.52 -5.50
CA ASP A 216 7.70 10.05 -6.81
C ASP A 216 6.66 8.93 -6.68
N ALA A 217 5.79 8.82 -7.68
CA ALA A 217 4.84 7.73 -7.77
C ALA A 217 5.55 6.37 -7.90
N TRP A 218 4.98 5.36 -7.27
CA TRP A 218 5.41 3.98 -7.52
C TRP A 218 4.88 3.49 -8.86
N LYS A 219 5.76 2.80 -9.58
CA LYS A 219 5.47 2.11 -10.82
C LYS A 219 6.18 0.78 -10.78
N ASP A 220 5.45 -0.30 -11.01
CA ASP A 220 6.03 -1.62 -11.07
C ASP A 220 5.43 -2.46 -12.20
N LEU A 221 6.14 -3.55 -12.51
CA LEU A 221 5.69 -4.63 -13.37
C LEU A 221 5.72 -5.92 -12.55
N PHE A 222 4.70 -6.73 -12.67
CA PHE A 222 4.61 -7.96 -11.91
C PHE A 222 4.22 -9.16 -12.78
N VAL A 223 4.60 -10.33 -12.31
CA VAL A 223 4.11 -11.62 -12.78
C VAL A 223 3.44 -12.32 -11.62
N ALA A 224 2.20 -12.71 -11.78
CA ALA A 224 1.44 -13.48 -10.80
C ALA A 224 1.22 -14.90 -11.32
N TRP A 225 1.62 -15.88 -10.54
CA TRP A 225 1.44 -17.29 -10.84
C TRP A 225 0.77 -18.01 -9.66
N ALA A 226 -0.35 -18.67 -9.94
CA ALA A 226 -1.11 -19.47 -8.98
C ALA A 226 -0.94 -20.95 -9.34
N PRO A 227 -0.05 -21.71 -8.68
CA PRO A 227 0.22 -23.10 -9.03
C PRO A 227 -0.97 -24.04 -8.78
N ASN A 228 -1.89 -23.67 -7.91
CA ASN A 228 -3.10 -24.44 -7.60
C ASN A 228 -4.27 -23.53 -7.21
N LYS A 229 -5.44 -24.12 -6.93
CA LYS A 229 -6.67 -23.37 -6.58
C LYS A 229 -6.64 -22.65 -5.21
N HIS A 230 -5.61 -22.93 -4.39
CA HIS A 230 -5.46 -22.38 -3.05
C HIS A 230 -4.25 -21.42 -2.94
N SER A 231 -3.69 -21.03 -4.08
CA SER A 231 -2.51 -20.14 -4.16
C SER A 231 -2.93 -18.72 -4.47
#